data_645e9059899850119072a9ff8b225614
#
_entry.id   645e9059899850119072a9ff8b225614
#
_cell.length_a   1.000
_cell.length_b   1.000
_cell.length_c   1.000
_cell.angle_alpha   90.00
_cell.angle_beta   90.00
_cell.angle_gamma   90.00
#
_symmetry.space_group_name_H-M   'P 1'
#
loop_
_entity.id
_entity.type
_entity.pdbx_description
1 polymer ?
#
loop_
_entity_poly.entity_id
_entity_poly.type
_entity_poly.pdbx_seq_one_letter_code
_entity_poly.pdbx_strand_id
1 'polypeptide(L)'
;MRPPDRIRTLLRPVLLALVILGAVAAPAAAAPLQLPAIVAPASHEHHVGKVIFVELVTPDLAAAKRFYGGLFGWTFRDIDAGGTAYAEAMLAGRPVAGLFQRSAPAGEHRQSAWLTYFSVQDVDAATETALHNGAKLLFSPHSFPDRGREAVLADPQGAVFALLASASGDPPDILVDPGQWIWSSLITRDPATDAAFYQKLFGYSVFALPPGEHGQHFILASGGYARASVNSLPESRPDAHSHWLNYVRVENAAATAARVVALGGRILVEPRAERNGGTIALVVDPLGAVFGLLEWPATAGKETSQ
;
A
#
# COMPACT_ATOMS: atom_id res chain seq x y z
N MET A 1 19.39 23.31 -24.14
CA MET A 1 18.23 22.58 -24.67
C MET A 1 17.38 22.24 -23.46
N ARG A 2 16.22 22.88 -23.27
CA ARG A 2 15.36 22.63 -22.10
C ARG A 2 14.62 21.30 -22.31
N PRO A 3 14.50 20.41 -21.31
CA PRO A 3 13.67 19.22 -21.43
C PRO A 3 12.20 19.60 -21.50
N PRO A 4 11.35 18.82 -22.16
CA PRO A 4 9.96 19.18 -22.41
C PRO A 4 9.13 19.17 -21.12
N ASP A 5 8.28 20.20 -20.97
CA ASP A 5 7.38 20.54 -19.86
C ASP A 5 6.28 19.47 -19.52
N ARG A 6 6.39 18.23 -20.00
CA ARG A 6 5.36 17.20 -19.83
C ARG A 6 5.40 16.44 -18.50
N ILE A 7 6.38 16.70 -17.63
CA ILE A 7 6.51 16.03 -16.32
C ILE A 7 5.82 16.80 -15.18
N ARG A 8 5.45 18.05 -15.40
CA ARG A 8 4.88 18.94 -14.37
C ARG A 8 3.44 18.60 -13.94
N THR A 9 2.71 17.79 -14.69
CA THR A 9 1.26 17.57 -14.45
C THR A 9 0.94 16.33 -13.62
N LEU A 10 1.93 15.55 -13.18
CA LEU A 10 1.72 14.19 -12.71
C LEU A 10 1.72 13.98 -11.17
N LEU A 11 1.90 15.06 -10.40
CA LEU A 11 1.87 14.97 -8.93
C LEU A 11 1.07 16.14 -8.34
N ARG A 12 -0.15 16.37 -8.86
CA ARG A 12 -1.15 17.09 -8.09
C ARG A 12 -1.50 16.23 -6.87
N PRO A 13 -1.71 16.85 -5.69
CA PRO A 13 -2.05 16.13 -4.49
C PRO A 13 -3.28 15.28 -4.77
N VAL A 14 -3.15 13.97 -4.70
CA VAL A 14 -4.29 13.11 -4.50
C VAL A 14 -4.71 13.41 -3.07
N LEU A 15 -5.46 14.50 -2.89
CA LEU A 15 -6.35 14.62 -1.75
C LEU A 15 -7.31 13.46 -1.94
N LEU A 16 -6.99 12.33 -1.34
CA LEU A 16 -7.90 11.22 -1.18
C LEU A 16 -9.00 11.72 -0.24
N ALA A 17 -9.88 12.58 -0.78
CA ALA A 17 -11.13 12.90 -0.10
C ALA A 17 -11.96 11.63 -0.10
N LEU A 18 -11.67 10.76 0.86
CA LEU A 18 -12.51 9.66 1.28
C LEU A 18 -13.75 10.26 1.96
N VAL A 19 -14.58 10.99 1.22
CA VAL A 19 -15.92 11.37 1.71
C VAL A 19 -16.78 10.12 1.55
N ILE A 20 -16.90 9.44 2.65
CA ILE A 20 -17.75 8.27 2.81
C ILE A 20 -19.15 8.76 3.10
N LEU A 21 -20.08 8.20 2.37
CA LEU A 21 -21.51 8.14 2.59
C LEU A 21 -22.09 9.18 3.57
N GLY A 22 -22.38 10.38 3.05
CA GLY A 22 -23.40 11.24 3.63
C GLY A 22 -24.75 10.50 3.54
N ALA A 23 -25.47 10.44 4.65
CA ALA A 23 -26.79 9.87 4.73
C ALA A 23 -27.73 10.53 3.69
N VAL A 24 -28.08 9.79 2.66
CA VAL A 24 -29.22 10.08 1.79
C VAL A 24 -30.32 9.07 2.16
N ALA A 25 -31.55 9.60 2.32
CA ALA A 25 -32.74 8.88 2.74
C ALA A 25 -32.90 7.52 2.09
N ALA A 26 -33.33 6.54 2.91
CA ALA A 26 -33.41 5.12 2.60
C ALA A 26 -34.28 4.81 1.36
N PRO A 27 -33.71 4.09 0.40
CA PRO A 27 -34.42 3.03 -0.29
C PRO A 27 -34.06 1.69 0.36
N ALA A 28 -34.82 0.63 0.07
CA ALA A 28 -34.70 -0.71 0.61
C ALA A 28 -33.26 -1.10 0.99
N ALA A 29 -33.07 -1.58 2.23
CA ALA A 29 -31.78 -1.86 2.83
C ALA A 29 -30.84 -2.57 1.84
N ALA A 30 -29.88 -1.83 1.27
CA ALA A 30 -28.79 -2.43 0.53
C ALA A 30 -28.08 -3.39 1.50
N ALA A 31 -27.82 -4.62 1.04
CA ALA A 31 -27.06 -5.58 1.83
C ALA A 31 -25.74 -4.91 2.29
N PRO A 32 -25.32 -5.08 3.54
CA PRO A 32 -24.09 -4.48 4.02
C PRO A 32 -22.92 -4.95 3.15
N LEU A 33 -22.00 -4.03 2.85
CA LEU A 33 -20.76 -4.31 2.13
C LEU A 33 -20.03 -5.47 2.82
N GLN A 34 -19.87 -6.59 2.12
CA GLN A 34 -19.14 -7.76 2.62
C GLN A 34 -17.77 -7.81 1.97
N LEU A 35 -16.74 -7.38 2.72
CA LEU A 35 -15.37 -7.53 2.29
C LEU A 35 -14.83 -8.91 2.68
N PRO A 36 -14.09 -9.60 1.79
CA PRO A 36 -13.58 -10.94 2.08
C PRO A 36 -12.48 -10.92 3.14
N ALA A 37 -12.24 -12.07 3.76
CA ALA A 37 -11.07 -12.32 4.61
C ALA A 37 -9.78 -12.09 3.84
N ILE A 38 -8.73 -11.57 4.50
CA ILE A 38 -7.44 -11.30 3.84
C ILE A 38 -6.49 -12.51 3.86
N VAL A 39 -6.77 -13.51 4.68
CA VAL A 39 -5.97 -14.74 4.79
C VAL A 39 -6.91 -15.96 4.70
N ALA A 40 -6.55 -16.91 3.85
CA ALA A 40 -7.27 -18.17 3.71
C ALA A 40 -6.27 -19.33 3.51
N PRO A 41 -6.28 -20.37 4.38
CA PRO A 41 -7.08 -20.50 5.60
C PRO A 41 -6.68 -19.45 6.65
N ALA A 42 -7.58 -19.14 7.61
CA ALA A 42 -7.32 -18.18 8.66
C ALA A 42 -6.10 -18.57 9.52
N SER A 43 -5.19 -17.62 9.77
CA SER A 43 -4.00 -17.85 10.60
C SER A 43 -4.27 -17.66 12.08
N HIS A 44 -5.22 -16.78 12.42
CA HIS A 44 -5.48 -16.30 13.78
C HIS A 44 -4.26 -15.67 14.49
N GLU A 45 -3.21 -15.34 13.73
CA GLU A 45 -2.02 -14.63 14.23
C GLU A 45 -2.21 -13.13 14.05
N HIS A 46 -1.61 -12.32 14.93
CA HIS A 46 -1.64 -10.87 14.84
C HIS A 46 -0.25 -10.30 15.15
N HIS A 47 0.26 -9.51 14.22
CA HIS A 47 1.60 -8.92 14.28
C HIS A 47 1.49 -7.39 14.18
N VAL A 48 1.31 -6.71 15.31
CA VAL A 48 1.11 -5.25 15.36
C VAL A 48 2.19 -4.52 14.53
N GLY A 49 1.73 -3.63 13.65
CA GLY A 49 2.58 -2.85 12.76
C GLY A 49 3.03 -3.58 11.50
N LYS A 50 2.69 -4.86 11.29
CA LYS A 50 2.92 -5.53 10.02
C LYS A 50 2.00 -4.96 8.96
N VAL A 51 2.53 -4.73 7.75
CA VAL A 51 1.68 -4.51 6.57
C VAL A 51 1.08 -5.86 6.17
N ILE A 52 -0.23 -5.97 6.27
CA ILE A 52 -0.96 -7.24 6.13
C ILE A 52 -1.83 -7.31 4.88
N PHE A 53 -2.12 -6.16 4.29
CA PHE A 53 -2.94 -6.07 3.09
C PHE A 53 -2.69 -4.77 2.36
N VAL A 54 -3.01 -4.75 1.07
CA VAL A 54 -3.05 -3.53 0.27
C VAL A 54 -4.31 -3.51 -0.58
N GLU A 55 -4.83 -2.30 -0.85
CA GLU A 55 -6.03 -2.15 -1.64
C GLU A 55 -5.85 -1.05 -2.69
N LEU A 56 -6.16 -1.37 -3.95
CA LEU A 56 -6.17 -0.40 -5.03
C LEU A 56 -7.50 0.33 -5.08
N VAL A 57 -7.50 1.61 -4.85
CA VAL A 57 -8.64 2.48 -5.17
C VAL A 57 -8.46 2.97 -6.60
N THR A 58 -9.38 2.62 -7.50
CA THR A 58 -9.25 2.88 -8.94
C THR A 58 -10.54 3.41 -9.55
N PRO A 59 -10.48 4.30 -10.56
CA PRO A 59 -11.68 4.71 -11.30
C PRO A 59 -12.16 3.66 -12.30
N ASP A 60 -11.31 2.71 -12.71
CA ASP A 60 -11.61 1.67 -13.71
C ASP A 60 -11.08 0.30 -13.26
N LEU A 61 -11.97 -0.46 -12.63
CA LEU A 61 -11.65 -1.81 -12.13
C LEU A 61 -11.28 -2.78 -13.26
N ALA A 62 -11.93 -2.66 -14.41
CA ALA A 62 -11.66 -3.55 -15.54
C ALA A 62 -10.27 -3.31 -16.15
N ALA A 63 -9.84 -2.05 -16.26
CA ALA A 63 -8.49 -1.70 -16.70
C ALA A 63 -7.44 -2.19 -15.69
N ALA A 64 -7.67 -2.00 -14.39
CA ALA A 64 -6.79 -2.49 -13.34
C ALA A 64 -6.63 -4.01 -13.39
N LYS A 65 -7.73 -4.77 -13.51
CA LYS A 65 -7.68 -6.24 -13.65
C LYS A 65 -6.85 -6.68 -14.85
N ARG A 66 -7.04 -6.04 -16.03
CA ARG A 66 -6.25 -6.37 -17.22
C ARG A 66 -4.75 -6.12 -16.99
N PHE A 67 -4.41 -4.99 -16.38
CA PHE A 67 -3.02 -4.62 -16.13
C PHE A 67 -2.35 -5.58 -15.13
N TYR A 68 -2.89 -5.71 -13.92
CA TYR A 68 -2.26 -6.54 -12.87
C TYR A 68 -2.34 -8.04 -13.17
N GLY A 69 -3.41 -8.50 -13.81
CA GLY A 69 -3.51 -9.86 -14.32
C GLY A 69 -2.49 -10.15 -15.41
N GLY A 70 -2.30 -9.22 -16.34
CA GLY A 70 -1.28 -9.30 -17.39
C GLY A 70 0.15 -9.22 -16.84
N LEU A 71 0.38 -8.44 -15.77
CA LEU A 71 1.71 -8.21 -15.22
C LEU A 71 2.17 -9.34 -14.28
N PHE A 72 1.34 -9.72 -13.31
CA PHE A 72 1.68 -10.65 -12.24
C PHE A 72 0.99 -12.00 -12.33
N GLY A 73 0.10 -12.21 -13.31
CA GLY A 73 -0.71 -13.41 -13.39
C GLY A 73 -1.83 -13.49 -12.34
N TRP A 74 -2.20 -12.36 -11.73
CA TRP A 74 -3.29 -12.34 -10.78
C TRP A 74 -4.61 -12.71 -11.44
N THR A 75 -5.40 -13.51 -10.76
CA THR A 75 -6.80 -13.78 -11.09
C THR A 75 -7.71 -12.95 -10.17
N PHE A 76 -8.97 -12.77 -10.53
CA PHE A 76 -9.85 -11.86 -9.78
C PHE A 76 -11.18 -12.53 -9.48
N ARG A 77 -11.63 -12.38 -8.25
CA ARG A 77 -12.97 -12.76 -7.79
C ARG A 77 -13.76 -11.47 -7.57
N ASP A 78 -14.80 -11.27 -8.36
CA ASP A 78 -15.72 -10.15 -8.18
C ASP A 78 -16.59 -10.36 -6.95
N ILE A 79 -16.73 -9.33 -6.14
CA ILE A 79 -17.53 -9.29 -4.93
C ILE A 79 -18.64 -8.27 -5.16
N ASP A 80 -19.89 -8.70 -4.97
CA ASP A 80 -21.01 -7.76 -4.92
C ASP A 80 -21.00 -7.05 -3.57
N ALA A 81 -20.54 -5.84 -3.59
CA ALA A 81 -20.34 -5.02 -2.40
C ALA A 81 -21.46 -3.98 -2.25
N GLY A 82 -22.73 -4.40 -2.40
CA GLY A 82 -23.88 -3.52 -2.17
C GLY A 82 -23.93 -2.32 -3.12
N GLY A 83 -23.62 -2.54 -4.41
CA GLY A 83 -23.61 -1.50 -5.44
C GLY A 83 -22.26 -0.84 -5.67
N THR A 84 -21.23 -1.22 -4.93
CA THR A 84 -19.84 -0.80 -5.19
C THR A 84 -19.09 -1.97 -5.81
N ALA A 85 -18.42 -1.74 -6.95
CA ALA A 85 -17.64 -2.76 -7.59
C ALA A 85 -16.33 -2.99 -6.81
N TYR A 86 -16.18 -4.20 -6.30
CA TYR A 86 -14.98 -4.67 -5.61
C TYR A 86 -14.50 -5.98 -6.25
N ALA A 87 -13.20 -6.16 -6.32
CA ALA A 87 -12.61 -7.43 -6.72
C ALA A 87 -11.47 -7.80 -5.76
N GLU A 88 -11.41 -9.06 -5.40
CA GLU A 88 -10.29 -9.64 -4.71
C GLU A 88 -9.30 -10.19 -5.74
N ALA A 89 -8.06 -9.74 -5.69
CA ALA A 89 -6.96 -10.27 -6.48
C ALA A 89 -6.38 -11.51 -5.78
N MET A 90 -6.18 -12.56 -6.56
CA MET A 90 -5.71 -13.87 -6.10
C MET A 90 -4.45 -14.27 -6.85
N LEU A 91 -3.49 -14.85 -6.17
CA LEU A 91 -2.33 -15.51 -6.77
C LEU A 91 -2.20 -16.92 -6.19
N ALA A 92 -2.15 -17.93 -7.04
CA ALA A 92 -2.11 -19.35 -6.64
C ALA A 92 -3.20 -19.71 -5.61
N GLY A 93 -4.41 -19.14 -5.78
CA GLY A 93 -5.56 -19.40 -4.91
C GLY A 93 -5.54 -18.67 -3.57
N ARG A 94 -4.59 -17.76 -3.33
CA ARG A 94 -4.48 -16.96 -2.09
C ARG A 94 -4.78 -15.49 -2.37
N PRO A 95 -5.49 -14.78 -1.48
CA PRO A 95 -5.69 -13.34 -1.58
C PRO A 95 -4.34 -12.60 -1.58
N VAL A 96 -4.19 -11.62 -2.47
CA VAL A 96 -2.97 -10.78 -2.54
C VAL A 96 -3.27 -9.31 -2.47
N ALA A 97 -4.46 -8.85 -2.88
CA ALA A 97 -4.88 -7.47 -2.82
C ALA A 97 -6.40 -7.33 -2.95
N GLY A 98 -6.94 -6.19 -2.52
CA GLY A 98 -8.27 -5.72 -2.89
C GLY A 98 -8.20 -4.70 -4.03
N LEU A 99 -9.24 -4.62 -4.84
CA LEU A 99 -9.43 -3.58 -5.84
C LEU A 99 -10.83 -2.98 -5.67
N PHE A 100 -10.89 -1.72 -5.33
CA PHE A 100 -12.12 -1.00 -5.05
C PHE A 100 -12.36 0.05 -6.14
N GLN A 101 -13.51 -0.02 -6.81
CA GLN A 101 -13.84 0.98 -7.82
C GLN A 101 -14.46 2.22 -7.18
N ARG A 102 -13.84 3.35 -7.42
CA ARG A 102 -14.37 4.64 -7.03
C ARG A 102 -14.33 5.62 -8.19
N SER A 103 -15.49 5.90 -8.76
CA SER A 103 -15.63 6.87 -9.83
C SER A 103 -15.19 8.27 -9.40
N ALA A 104 -14.59 9.01 -10.31
CA ALA A 104 -14.34 10.42 -10.10
C ALA A 104 -15.66 11.20 -10.21
N PRO A 105 -15.83 12.31 -9.47
CA PRO A 105 -16.87 13.28 -9.77
C PRO A 105 -16.78 13.74 -11.22
N ALA A 106 -17.92 14.16 -11.80
CA ALA A 106 -17.96 14.65 -13.17
C ALA A 106 -16.99 15.83 -13.35
N GLY A 107 -16.10 15.72 -14.33
CA GLY A 107 -15.08 16.75 -14.64
C GLY A 107 -13.76 16.63 -13.87
N GLU A 108 -13.61 15.66 -12.99
CA GLU A 108 -12.35 15.36 -12.31
C GLU A 108 -11.72 14.08 -12.86
N HIS A 109 -10.39 14.09 -13.03
CA HIS A 109 -9.60 12.90 -13.32
C HIS A 109 -9.06 12.34 -12.00
N ARG A 110 -9.62 11.21 -11.55
CA ARG A 110 -9.09 10.51 -10.40
C ARG A 110 -8.01 9.52 -10.84
N GLN A 111 -6.87 9.56 -10.18
CA GLN A 111 -5.82 8.56 -10.34
C GLN A 111 -6.06 7.40 -9.40
N SER A 112 -5.61 6.21 -9.81
CA SER A 112 -5.54 5.07 -8.92
C SER A 112 -4.47 5.28 -7.84
N ALA A 113 -4.70 4.72 -6.66
CA ALA A 113 -3.74 4.74 -5.56
C ALA A 113 -3.82 3.45 -4.74
N TRP A 114 -2.67 2.97 -4.27
CA TRP A 114 -2.58 1.87 -3.32
C TRP A 114 -2.73 2.38 -1.89
N LEU A 115 -3.62 1.76 -1.12
CA LEU A 115 -3.80 1.97 0.32
C LEU A 115 -3.12 0.82 1.06
N THR A 116 -2.29 1.16 2.05
CA THR A 116 -1.52 0.22 2.86
C THR A 116 -2.24 -0.04 4.17
N TYR A 117 -2.47 -1.31 4.52
CA TYR A 117 -3.14 -1.73 5.75
C TYR A 117 -2.15 -2.29 6.76
N PHE A 118 -2.16 -1.74 7.95
CA PHE A 118 -1.33 -2.16 9.08
C PHE A 118 -2.16 -2.95 10.10
N SER A 119 -1.59 -4.06 10.57
CA SER A 119 -2.18 -4.87 11.63
C SER A 119 -2.17 -4.11 12.95
N VAL A 120 -3.32 -4.14 13.63
CA VAL A 120 -3.49 -3.70 15.02
C VAL A 120 -4.40 -4.68 15.76
N GLN A 121 -4.29 -4.74 17.07
CA GLN A 121 -5.18 -5.55 17.90
C GLN A 121 -6.53 -4.87 18.12
N ASP A 122 -6.52 -3.55 18.28
CA ASP A 122 -7.69 -2.73 18.55
C ASP A 122 -7.65 -1.46 17.67
N VAL A 123 -8.56 -1.40 16.69
CA VAL A 123 -8.63 -0.28 15.73
C VAL A 123 -9.07 1.01 16.40
N ASP A 124 -9.97 0.95 17.40
CA ASP A 124 -10.44 2.15 18.08
C ASP A 124 -9.32 2.77 18.91
N ALA A 125 -8.64 1.99 19.74
CA ALA A 125 -7.51 2.44 20.54
C ALA A 125 -6.34 2.94 19.68
N ALA A 126 -6.03 2.24 18.56
CA ALA A 126 -5.00 2.67 17.62
C ALA A 126 -5.39 3.98 16.90
N THR A 127 -6.66 4.14 16.55
CA THR A 127 -7.19 5.38 15.95
C THR A 127 -7.08 6.54 16.93
N GLU A 128 -7.46 6.37 18.19
CA GLU A 128 -7.31 7.41 19.21
C GLU A 128 -5.85 7.80 19.41
N THR A 129 -4.94 6.80 19.45
CA THR A 129 -3.50 7.02 19.55
C THR A 129 -2.98 7.84 18.37
N ALA A 130 -3.38 7.49 17.15
CA ALA A 130 -2.97 8.20 15.94
C ALA A 130 -3.47 9.66 15.96
N LEU A 131 -4.74 9.90 16.28
CA LEU A 131 -5.34 11.23 16.37
C LEU A 131 -4.65 12.10 17.42
N HIS A 132 -4.34 11.53 18.58
CA HIS A 132 -3.62 12.22 19.66
C HIS A 132 -2.19 12.65 19.24
N ASN A 133 -1.62 11.94 18.27
CA ASN A 133 -0.29 12.23 17.71
C ASN A 133 -0.35 12.97 16.37
N GLY A 134 -1.48 13.61 16.03
CA GLY A 134 -1.60 14.55 14.91
C GLY A 134 -2.10 13.96 13.59
N ALA A 135 -2.51 12.70 13.55
CA ALA A 135 -3.16 12.14 12.38
C ALA A 135 -4.55 12.75 12.15
N LYS A 136 -5.07 12.58 10.94
CA LYS A 136 -6.43 12.96 10.56
C LYS A 136 -7.25 11.73 10.24
N LEU A 137 -8.47 11.64 10.77
CA LEU A 137 -9.41 10.58 10.46
C LEU A 137 -10.04 10.82 9.08
N LEU A 138 -9.95 9.83 8.20
CA LEU A 138 -10.54 9.84 6.86
C LEU A 138 -11.72 8.88 6.74
N PHE A 139 -11.66 7.74 7.45
CA PHE A 139 -12.74 6.77 7.57
C PHE A 139 -12.80 6.26 9.01
N SER A 140 -13.96 6.43 9.63
CA SER A 140 -14.17 6.03 11.03
C SER A 140 -14.09 4.53 11.19
N PRO A 141 -13.65 4.03 12.37
CA PRO A 141 -13.63 2.62 12.67
C PRO A 141 -14.94 1.92 12.33
N HIS A 142 -14.86 0.94 11.41
CA HIS A 142 -16.03 0.20 10.92
C HIS A 142 -15.71 -1.30 10.85
N SER A 143 -16.73 -2.13 11.14
CA SER A 143 -16.58 -3.58 11.13
C SER A 143 -17.23 -4.20 9.90
N PHE A 144 -16.48 -5.06 9.21
CA PHE A 144 -16.94 -5.90 8.11
C PHE A 144 -16.84 -7.37 8.56
N PRO A 145 -17.89 -8.17 8.46
CA PRO A 145 -17.96 -9.50 9.10
C PRO A 145 -16.76 -10.41 8.85
N ASP A 146 -16.35 -10.55 7.59
CA ASP A 146 -15.25 -11.46 7.22
C ASP A 146 -13.88 -10.78 7.16
N ARG A 147 -13.84 -9.44 6.97
CA ARG A 147 -12.61 -8.66 6.91
C ARG A 147 -12.06 -8.35 8.30
N GLY A 148 -12.93 -7.98 9.21
CA GLY A 148 -12.58 -7.46 10.53
C GLY A 148 -12.95 -5.99 10.70
N ARG A 149 -12.31 -5.30 11.65
CA ARG A 149 -12.52 -3.89 11.94
C ARG A 149 -11.41 -3.07 11.33
N GLU A 150 -11.76 -1.98 10.63
CA GLU A 150 -10.78 -1.14 9.95
C GLU A 150 -11.09 0.35 10.09
N ALA A 151 -10.06 1.19 9.94
CA ALA A 151 -10.15 2.65 9.86
C ALA A 151 -9.11 3.16 8.86
N VAL A 152 -9.35 4.34 8.26
CA VAL A 152 -8.39 4.98 7.38
C VAL A 152 -8.02 6.35 7.93
N LEU A 153 -6.72 6.64 7.97
CA LEU A 153 -6.16 7.88 8.49
C LEU A 153 -5.14 8.48 7.51
N ALA A 154 -4.85 9.76 7.71
CA ALA A 154 -3.64 10.38 7.18
C ALA A 154 -2.72 10.72 8.35
N ASP A 155 -1.44 10.39 8.25
CA ASP A 155 -0.44 10.76 9.23
C ASP A 155 -0.21 12.29 9.28
N PRO A 156 0.61 12.81 10.21
CA PRO A 156 0.84 14.25 10.32
C PRO A 156 1.41 14.91 9.07
N GLN A 157 2.11 14.16 8.21
CA GLN A 157 2.67 14.63 6.93
C GLN A 157 1.73 14.40 5.75
N GLY A 158 0.56 13.77 5.97
CA GLY A 158 -0.48 13.53 4.99
C GLY A 158 -0.42 12.18 4.26
N ALA A 159 0.48 11.27 4.62
CA ALA A 159 0.48 9.92 4.05
C ALA A 159 -0.73 9.13 4.56
N VAL A 160 -1.51 8.59 3.60
CA VAL A 160 -2.73 7.84 3.91
C VAL A 160 -2.37 6.38 4.17
N PHE A 161 -2.95 5.83 5.26
CA PHE A 161 -2.81 4.43 5.65
C PHE A 161 -4.09 3.93 6.31
N ALA A 162 -4.24 2.62 6.36
CA ALA A 162 -5.34 1.96 7.04
C ALA A 162 -4.85 1.14 8.23
N LEU A 163 -5.69 1.07 9.26
CA LEU A 163 -5.57 0.16 10.39
C LEU A 163 -6.55 -1.00 10.18
N LEU A 164 -6.14 -2.22 10.47
CA LEU A 164 -6.98 -3.41 10.35
C LEU A 164 -6.72 -4.38 11.49
N ALA A 165 -7.77 -4.69 12.25
CA ALA A 165 -7.84 -5.87 13.10
C ALA A 165 -8.54 -6.98 12.30
N SER A 166 -7.75 -7.81 11.62
CA SER A 166 -8.26 -8.81 10.69
C SER A 166 -9.01 -9.92 11.41
N ALA A 167 -10.20 -10.28 10.91
CA ALA A 167 -10.97 -11.41 11.44
C ALA A 167 -10.33 -12.77 11.10
N SER A 168 -9.54 -12.85 10.02
CA SER A 168 -8.83 -14.08 9.62
C SER A 168 -7.40 -14.18 10.13
N GLY A 169 -6.92 -13.16 10.86
CA GLY A 169 -5.53 -13.03 11.25
C GLY A 169 -4.65 -12.43 10.16
N ASP A 170 -3.36 -12.35 10.44
CA ASP A 170 -2.34 -11.76 9.58
C ASP A 170 -1.68 -12.82 8.68
N PRO A 171 -1.19 -12.45 7.48
CA PRO A 171 -0.31 -13.33 6.71
C PRO A 171 0.93 -13.74 7.51
N PRO A 172 1.50 -14.95 7.31
CA PRO A 172 2.67 -15.41 8.03
C PRO A 172 3.93 -14.59 7.71
N ASP A 173 4.91 -14.59 8.64
CA ASP A 173 6.22 -13.94 8.45
C ASP A 173 7.17 -14.88 7.67
N ILE A 174 6.92 -15.01 6.37
CA ILE A 174 7.74 -15.81 5.44
C ILE A 174 8.16 -14.97 4.24
N LEU A 175 9.21 -15.43 3.56
CA LEU A 175 9.55 -14.83 2.26
C LEU A 175 8.46 -15.20 1.26
N VAL A 176 7.76 -14.18 0.76
CA VAL A 176 6.65 -14.33 -0.20
C VAL A 176 7.14 -14.75 -1.58
N ASP A 177 6.29 -15.38 -2.38
CA ASP A 177 6.59 -15.72 -3.77
C ASP A 177 6.59 -14.48 -4.70
N PRO A 178 7.24 -14.54 -5.88
CA PRO A 178 7.10 -13.52 -6.90
C PRO A 178 5.63 -13.24 -7.25
N GLY A 179 5.31 -11.97 -7.45
CA GLY A 179 3.93 -11.48 -7.65
C GLY A 179 3.19 -11.12 -6.36
N GLN A 180 3.80 -11.27 -5.19
CA GLN A 180 3.23 -10.88 -3.89
C GLN A 180 3.94 -9.65 -3.32
N TRP A 181 3.27 -8.94 -2.41
CA TRP A 181 3.83 -7.78 -1.72
C TRP A 181 4.90 -8.22 -0.71
N ILE A 182 6.07 -7.60 -0.78
CA ILE A 182 7.22 -7.98 0.05
C ILE A 182 7.69 -6.89 0.99
N TRP A 183 7.48 -5.61 0.64
CA TRP A 183 8.00 -4.48 1.40
C TRP A 183 7.10 -3.26 1.26
N SER A 184 7.18 -2.37 2.25
CA SER A 184 6.54 -1.06 2.20
C SER A 184 7.48 0.01 2.73
N SER A 185 7.51 1.16 2.07
CA SER A 185 8.33 2.32 2.45
C SER A 185 7.46 3.56 2.56
N LEU A 186 7.56 4.27 3.67
CA LEU A 186 7.06 5.63 3.74
C LEU A 186 8.08 6.57 3.08
N ILE A 187 7.65 7.34 2.13
CA ILE A 187 8.45 8.37 1.47
C ILE A 187 7.92 9.72 1.95
N THR A 188 8.74 10.49 2.67
CA THR A 188 8.28 11.67 3.40
C THR A 188 9.30 12.79 3.44
N ARG A 189 8.85 14.01 3.77
CA ARG A 189 9.73 15.18 3.92
C ARG A 189 10.48 15.20 5.24
N ASP A 190 9.88 14.66 6.29
CA ASP A 190 10.48 14.60 7.62
C ASP A 190 10.47 13.16 8.16
N PRO A 191 11.45 12.35 7.72
CA PRO A 191 11.52 10.93 8.11
C PRO A 191 11.64 10.71 9.61
N ALA A 192 12.28 11.61 10.35
CA ALA A 192 12.47 11.46 11.79
C ALA A 192 11.14 11.63 12.54
N THR A 193 10.37 12.67 12.17
CA THR A 193 9.04 12.92 12.77
C THR A 193 8.08 11.78 12.46
N ASP A 194 8.07 11.29 11.21
CA ASP A 194 7.17 10.18 10.85
C ASP A 194 7.60 8.86 11.47
N ALA A 195 8.90 8.56 11.54
CA ALA A 195 9.38 7.38 12.25
C ALA A 195 8.95 7.40 13.74
N ALA A 196 9.01 8.56 14.39
CA ALA A 196 8.55 8.73 15.77
C ALA A 196 7.02 8.59 15.89
N PHE A 197 6.24 9.07 14.91
CA PHE A 197 4.79 8.87 14.86
C PHE A 197 4.44 7.37 14.81
N TYR A 198 4.99 6.63 13.84
CA TYR A 198 4.72 5.20 13.70
C TYR A 198 5.30 4.37 14.84
N GLN A 199 6.41 4.81 15.46
CA GLN A 199 6.92 4.20 16.68
C GLN A 199 5.89 4.27 17.82
N LYS A 200 5.27 5.43 18.04
CA LYS A 200 4.23 5.60 19.05
C LYS A 200 2.97 4.78 18.75
N LEU A 201 2.60 4.72 17.46
CA LEU A 201 1.37 4.05 17.04
C LEU A 201 1.47 2.52 17.16
N PHE A 202 2.61 1.93 16.73
CA PHE A 202 2.77 0.49 16.62
C PHE A 202 3.79 -0.13 17.59
N GLY A 203 4.48 0.70 18.39
CA GLY A 203 5.51 0.20 19.29
C GLY A 203 6.79 -0.25 18.59
N TYR A 204 7.09 0.27 17.40
CA TYR A 204 8.29 -0.12 16.67
C TYR A 204 9.59 0.19 17.38
N SER A 205 10.57 -0.70 17.21
CA SER A 205 11.99 -0.33 17.32
C SER A 205 12.40 0.40 16.04
N VAL A 206 13.02 1.57 16.18
CA VAL A 206 13.44 2.42 15.08
C VAL A 206 14.96 2.38 14.96
N PHE A 207 15.46 1.99 13.79
CA PHE A 207 16.90 1.92 13.49
C PHE A 207 17.24 2.93 12.42
N ALA A 208 18.03 3.95 12.78
CA ALA A 208 18.59 4.88 11.82
C ALA A 208 19.71 4.18 11.03
N LEU A 209 19.64 4.22 9.72
CA LEU A 209 20.72 3.77 8.86
C LEU A 209 21.60 4.96 8.45
N PRO A 210 22.87 4.73 8.07
CA PRO A 210 23.72 5.80 7.55
C PRO A 210 22.99 6.56 6.42
N PRO A 211 23.03 7.91 6.43
CA PRO A 211 22.39 8.69 5.39
C PRO A 211 22.91 8.26 4.01
N GLY A 212 21.99 8.08 3.07
CA GLY A 212 22.33 7.79 1.69
C GLY A 212 22.40 9.05 0.85
N GLU A 213 22.58 8.86 -0.46
CA GLU A 213 22.52 9.95 -1.46
C GLU A 213 21.17 10.71 -1.43
N HIS A 214 20.12 10.10 -0.84
CA HIS A 214 18.77 10.61 -0.78
C HIS A 214 18.31 11.02 0.63
N GLY A 215 19.25 11.24 1.57
CA GLY A 215 18.94 11.74 2.92
C GLY A 215 18.73 10.64 3.98
N GLN A 216 17.88 10.92 4.96
CA GLN A 216 17.66 10.04 6.11
C GLN A 216 16.90 8.76 5.75
N HIS A 217 17.27 7.68 6.40
CA HIS A 217 16.65 6.37 6.22
C HIS A 217 16.50 5.67 7.57
N PHE A 218 15.30 5.21 7.87
CA PHE A 218 14.98 4.45 9.07
C PHE A 218 14.35 3.11 8.72
N ILE A 219 14.67 2.08 9.49
CA ILE A 219 13.96 0.80 9.50
C ILE A 219 13.05 0.77 10.72
N LEU A 220 11.80 0.40 10.51
CA LEU A 220 10.81 0.16 11.53
C LEU A 220 10.70 -1.35 11.75
N ALA A 221 10.86 -1.82 13.00
CA ALA A 221 10.85 -3.25 13.31
C ALA A 221 9.94 -3.58 14.49
N SER A 222 9.30 -4.74 14.44
CA SER A 222 8.54 -5.31 15.56
C SER A 222 8.59 -6.84 15.53
N GLY A 223 8.52 -7.48 16.71
CA GLY A 223 8.53 -8.95 16.80
C GLY A 223 9.78 -9.62 16.22
N GLY A 224 10.92 -8.93 16.20
CA GLY A 224 12.17 -9.45 15.61
C GLY A 224 12.30 -9.31 14.08
N TYR A 225 11.30 -8.71 13.42
CA TYR A 225 11.28 -8.53 11.96
C TYR A 225 11.32 -7.04 11.58
N ALA A 226 12.03 -6.71 10.50
CA ALA A 226 11.86 -5.45 9.81
C ALA A 226 10.47 -5.42 9.16
N ARG A 227 9.68 -4.37 9.43
CA ARG A 227 8.29 -4.24 8.97
C ARG A 227 8.12 -3.25 7.81
N ALA A 228 8.90 -2.17 7.87
CA ALA A 228 8.84 -1.11 6.86
C ALA A 228 10.09 -0.24 6.93
N SER A 229 10.23 0.67 5.97
CA SER A 229 11.23 1.74 6.03
C SER A 229 10.59 3.12 5.92
N VAL A 230 11.31 4.12 6.42
CA VAL A 230 10.97 5.55 6.25
C VAL A 230 12.14 6.23 5.56
N ASN A 231 11.85 6.89 4.45
CA ASN A 231 12.86 7.48 3.58
C ASN A 231 12.53 8.94 3.26
N SER A 232 13.56 9.75 3.07
CA SER A 232 13.40 11.13 2.61
C SER A 232 12.81 11.20 1.21
N LEU A 233 11.88 12.13 0.99
CA LEU A 233 11.49 12.56 -0.34
C LEU A 233 12.68 13.21 -1.03
N PRO A 234 12.95 12.90 -2.32
CA PRO A 234 13.99 13.57 -3.07
C PRO A 234 13.73 15.09 -3.17
N GLU A 235 14.74 15.91 -2.90
CA GLU A 235 14.66 17.38 -3.03
C GLU A 235 14.29 17.83 -4.46
N SER A 236 14.64 17.02 -5.45
CA SER A 236 14.27 17.25 -6.87
C SER A 236 12.76 17.21 -7.14
N ARG A 237 11.95 16.81 -6.16
CA ARG A 237 10.47 16.71 -6.27
C ARG A 237 9.77 17.54 -5.19
N PRO A 238 9.84 18.89 -5.27
CA PRO A 238 9.28 19.77 -4.24
C PRO A 238 7.75 19.65 -4.10
N ASP A 239 7.05 19.23 -5.16
CA ASP A 239 5.58 19.08 -5.16
C ASP A 239 5.11 17.68 -4.72
N ALA A 240 6.02 16.75 -4.43
CA ALA A 240 5.63 15.41 -3.98
C ALA A 240 5.15 15.48 -2.52
N HIS A 241 4.14 14.65 -2.21
CA HIS A 241 3.58 14.54 -0.87
C HIS A 241 4.05 13.24 -0.22
N SER A 242 4.02 13.21 1.11
CA SER A 242 4.29 11.99 1.86
C SER A 242 3.29 10.89 1.48
N HIS A 243 3.79 9.67 1.27
CA HIS A 243 2.97 8.54 0.86
C HIS A 243 3.64 7.20 1.18
N TRP A 244 2.83 6.18 1.38
CA TRP A 244 3.27 4.81 1.45
C TRP A 244 3.46 4.25 0.03
N LEU A 245 4.60 3.59 -0.18
CA LEU A 245 4.98 2.92 -1.42
C LEU A 245 5.17 1.44 -1.15
N ASN A 246 4.37 0.60 -1.81
CA ASN A 246 4.42 -0.84 -1.65
C ASN A 246 5.20 -1.49 -2.80
N TYR A 247 5.97 -2.53 -2.48
CA TYR A 247 6.82 -3.25 -3.44
C TYR A 247 6.33 -4.67 -3.63
N VAL A 248 6.19 -5.08 -4.88
CA VAL A 248 5.93 -6.46 -5.26
C VAL A 248 7.26 -7.18 -5.51
N ARG A 249 7.40 -8.38 -4.93
CA ARG A 249 8.52 -9.25 -5.26
C ARG A 249 8.41 -9.72 -6.70
N VAL A 250 9.52 -9.64 -7.44
CA VAL A 250 9.62 -10.10 -8.82
C VAL A 250 10.88 -10.95 -9.02
N GLU A 251 10.86 -11.84 -10.01
CA GLU A 251 12.06 -12.63 -10.37
C GLU A 251 13.11 -11.79 -11.07
N ASN A 252 12.68 -10.82 -11.89
CA ASN A 252 13.55 -9.91 -12.64
C ASN A 252 12.90 -8.53 -12.76
N ALA A 253 13.50 -7.54 -12.10
CA ALA A 253 12.95 -6.20 -12.05
C ALA A 253 12.97 -5.50 -13.43
N ALA A 254 14.01 -5.73 -14.24
CA ALA A 254 14.13 -5.10 -15.55
C ALA A 254 13.11 -5.68 -16.54
N ALA A 255 12.97 -7.01 -16.59
CA ALA A 255 11.99 -7.66 -17.46
C ALA A 255 10.55 -7.27 -17.06
N THR A 256 10.27 -7.20 -15.74
CA THR A 256 8.94 -6.79 -15.25
C THR A 256 8.66 -5.33 -15.56
N ALA A 257 9.64 -4.43 -15.41
CA ALA A 257 9.50 -3.02 -15.76
C ALA A 257 9.21 -2.82 -17.27
N ALA A 258 9.89 -3.58 -18.14
CA ALA A 258 9.59 -3.59 -19.56
C ALA A 258 8.16 -4.07 -19.85
N ARG A 259 7.67 -5.09 -19.12
CA ARG A 259 6.29 -5.58 -19.24
C ARG A 259 5.26 -4.54 -18.76
N VAL A 260 5.57 -3.76 -17.71
CA VAL A 260 4.73 -2.61 -17.28
C VAL A 260 4.49 -1.66 -18.46
N VAL A 261 5.56 -1.28 -19.17
CA VAL A 261 5.46 -0.39 -20.34
C VAL A 261 4.61 -1.03 -21.47
N ALA A 262 4.83 -2.31 -21.75
CA ALA A 262 4.06 -3.04 -22.77
C ALA A 262 2.57 -3.12 -22.44
N LEU A 263 2.20 -3.06 -21.15
CA LEU A 263 0.81 -3.05 -20.66
C LEU A 263 0.23 -1.64 -20.50
N GLY A 264 0.94 -0.60 -20.97
CA GLY A 264 0.47 0.79 -20.96
C GLY A 264 0.82 1.58 -19.69
N GLY A 265 1.60 1.01 -18.78
CA GLY A 265 2.16 1.71 -17.63
C GLY A 265 3.44 2.49 -17.99
N ARG A 266 4.15 2.98 -16.98
CA ARG A 266 5.38 3.77 -17.16
C ARG A 266 6.41 3.42 -16.09
N ILE A 267 7.69 3.60 -16.43
CA ILE A 267 8.79 3.53 -15.46
C ILE A 267 9.02 4.95 -14.89
N LEU A 268 9.07 5.08 -13.56
CA LEU A 268 9.44 6.30 -12.84
C LEU A 268 10.90 6.30 -12.42
N VAL A 269 11.39 5.14 -11.98
CA VAL A 269 12.79 4.90 -11.61
C VAL A 269 13.20 3.61 -12.30
N GLU A 270 14.21 3.72 -13.17
CA GLU A 270 14.78 2.57 -13.87
C GLU A 270 15.34 1.53 -12.89
N PRO A 271 15.33 0.24 -13.28
CA PRO A 271 15.90 -0.82 -12.46
C PRO A 271 17.33 -0.50 -12.03
N ARG A 272 17.55 -0.50 -10.72
CA ARG A 272 18.86 -0.21 -10.12
C ARG A 272 19.13 -1.11 -8.91
N ALA A 273 20.42 -1.38 -8.67
CA ALA A 273 20.81 -2.14 -7.50
C ALA A 273 20.47 -1.38 -6.19
N GLU A 274 19.99 -2.13 -5.22
CA GLU A 274 19.80 -1.69 -3.83
C GLU A 274 20.99 -2.09 -2.96
N ARG A 275 21.17 -1.36 -1.84
CA ARG A 275 22.28 -1.60 -0.89
C ARG A 275 22.32 -3.01 -0.33
N ASN A 276 21.17 -3.66 -0.23
CA ASN A 276 21.00 -5.01 0.33
C ASN A 276 21.14 -6.13 -0.73
N GLY A 277 21.65 -5.81 -1.91
CA GLY A 277 21.91 -6.78 -2.97
C GLY A 277 20.72 -7.14 -3.86
N GLY A 278 19.58 -6.47 -3.69
CA GLY A 278 18.42 -6.58 -4.58
C GLY A 278 18.46 -5.58 -5.73
N THR A 279 17.51 -5.68 -6.64
CA THR A 279 17.25 -4.69 -7.68
C THR A 279 15.87 -4.10 -7.50
N ILE A 280 15.74 -2.77 -7.48
CA ILE A 280 14.46 -2.09 -7.42
C ILE A 280 14.16 -1.32 -8.69
N ALA A 281 12.87 -1.18 -9.00
CA ALA A 281 12.35 -0.20 -9.94
C ALA A 281 11.07 0.42 -9.38
N LEU A 282 10.76 1.67 -9.75
CA LEU A 282 9.46 2.28 -9.46
C LEU A 282 8.68 2.44 -10.76
N VAL A 283 7.45 2.03 -10.73
CA VAL A 283 6.57 2.00 -11.90
C VAL A 283 5.21 2.59 -11.58
N VAL A 284 4.47 2.92 -12.64
CA VAL A 284 3.10 3.45 -12.56
C VAL A 284 2.21 2.62 -13.46
N ASP A 285 1.04 2.25 -12.94
CA ASP A 285 0.01 1.61 -13.75
C ASP A 285 -0.62 2.60 -14.76
N PRO A 286 -1.41 2.15 -15.73
CA PRO A 286 -2.04 3.05 -16.72
C PRO A 286 -2.97 4.11 -16.12
N LEU A 287 -3.43 3.92 -14.89
CA LEU A 287 -4.37 4.80 -14.19
C LEU A 287 -3.70 5.65 -13.11
N GLY A 288 -2.38 5.57 -12.95
CA GLY A 288 -1.60 6.46 -12.11
C GLY A 288 -1.15 5.89 -10.76
N ALA A 289 -1.50 4.65 -10.41
CA ALA A 289 -1.02 4.04 -9.18
C ALA A 289 0.48 3.72 -9.25
N VAL A 290 1.23 4.25 -8.30
CA VAL A 290 2.67 4.01 -8.17
C VAL A 290 2.91 2.78 -7.29
N PHE A 291 3.83 1.92 -7.70
CA PHE A 291 4.31 0.80 -6.89
C PHE A 291 5.76 0.45 -7.23
N GLY A 292 6.42 -0.26 -6.32
CA GLY A 292 7.78 -0.72 -6.50
C GLY A 292 7.82 -2.17 -7.03
N LEU A 293 8.84 -2.47 -7.79
CA LEU A 293 9.27 -3.82 -8.14
C LEU A 293 10.54 -4.11 -7.33
N LEU A 294 10.60 -5.24 -6.64
CA LEU A 294 11.78 -5.66 -5.88
C LEU A 294 12.19 -7.06 -6.28
N GLU A 295 13.31 -7.15 -6.96
CA GLU A 295 14.02 -8.39 -7.20
C GLU A 295 14.86 -8.70 -5.96
N TRP A 296 14.39 -9.65 -5.16
CA TRP A 296 15.06 -10.04 -3.93
C TRP A 296 16.01 -11.22 -4.19
N PRO A 297 17.28 -11.16 -3.76
CA PRO A 297 18.23 -12.23 -4.03
C PRO A 297 17.78 -13.54 -3.39
N ALA A 298 17.86 -14.63 -4.14
CA ALA A 298 17.46 -15.96 -3.68
C ALA A 298 18.30 -16.49 -2.49
N THR A 299 19.44 -15.89 -2.24
CA THR A 299 20.40 -16.28 -1.19
C THR A 299 20.15 -15.64 0.17
N ALA A 300 19.36 -14.57 0.24
CA ALA A 300 19.11 -13.84 1.51
C ALA A 300 18.27 -14.63 2.55
N GLY A 301 17.69 -15.77 2.16
CA GLY A 301 16.89 -16.61 3.04
C GLY A 301 17.66 -17.72 3.78
N LYS A 302 18.99 -17.83 3.61
CA LYS A 302 19.78 -18.95 4.19
C LYS A 302 20.69 -18.57 5.36
N GLU A 303 20.78 -17.31 5.75
CA GLU A 303 21.77 -16.87 6.76
C GLU A 303 21.22 -16.55 8.16
N THR A 304 19.98 -16.90 8.49
CA THR A 304 19.45 -16.67 9.85
C THR A 304 19.03 -17.96 10.57
N SER A 305 19.82 -19.01 10.44
CA SER A 305 19.72 -20.18 11.34
C SER A 305 21.14 -20.61 11.76
N GLN A 306 21.77 -19.78 12.60
CA GLN A 306 22.84 -20.21 13.50
C GLN A 306 22.68 -19.49 14.84
#